data_91d8617449fbf89ea03c737ec15827ef
#
_entry.id   91d8617449fbf89ea03c737ec15827ef
#
_cell.length_a   1.000
_cell.length_b   1.000
_cell.length_c   1.000
_cell.angle_alpha   90.00
_cell.angle_beta   90.00
_cell.angle_gamma   90.00
#
_symmetry.space_group_name_H-M   'P 1'
#
loop_
_entity.id
_entity.type
_entity.pdbx_description
1 polymer ?
#
loop_
_entity_poly.entity_id
_entity_poly.type
_entity_poly.pdbx_seq_one_letter_code
_entity_poly.pdbx_strand_id
1 'polypeptide(L)'
;MMVSLRRPFELLADTDPREIGRYQIFARLGAGAFGTVYLGRDEDGELAAVKVIHPGLAADPAFRDRFRREVELGMRVRSQFTTRLLAADVDASQPWMATEFVDGPSLSEAIADGPLDQSAVLAIAVGTAQALIDIHTAGVIHRDLKPSNILLTETGPRIVDFGIARAGDQTAMTATGAVMGAPGFLSPEQVEGEETTSASDVFSWACSVCFAATGQSPFGEGAPAALLYRVVQHEPDIPDLNQPLADVVATALSKNPASRPEPKDIATSLGIPQEVTGESEAATRFVEDNWQLPADFFDDPRPVPKPSRRTTTAGRPTQPVAAGITAALVAV
;
A
#
# COMPACT_ATOMS: atom_id res chain seq x y z
N MET A 1 -2.80 -19.52 20.70
CA MET A 1 -1.61 -19.69 19.86
C MET A 1 -0.95 -18.31 19.72
N MET A 2 0.34 -18.15 19.93
CA MET A 2 1.04 -16.88 19.66
C MET A 2 1.24 -16.80 18.14
N VAL A 3 0.74 -15.75 17.51
CA VAL A 3 0.99 -15.48 16.09
C VAL A 3 2.32 -14.71 16.01
N SER A 4 3.25 -15.19 15.23
CA SER A 4 4.47 -14.48 14.86
C SER A 4 4.28 -13.91 13.47
N LEU A 5 4.67 -12.67 13.25
CA LEU A 5 4.55 -11.99 11.97
C LEU A 5 5.92 -11.59 11.43
N ARG A 6 6.07 -11.69 10.13
CA ARG A 6 7.24 -11.24 9.36
C ARG A 6 7.15 -9.75 9.06
N ARG A 7 5.93 -9.25 8.84
CA ARG A 7 5.69 -7.83 8.60
C ARG A 7 5.93 -6.99 9.85
N PRO A 8 6.65 -5.85 9.76
CA PRO A 8 6.80 -4.90 10.86
C PRO A 8 5.45 -4.38 11.37
N PHE A 9 5.34 -4.19 12.67
CA PHE A 9 4.18 -3.61 13.32
C PHE A 9 4.57 -2.81 14.57
N GLU A 10 3.70 -1.89 14.97
CA GLU A 10 3.81 -1.12 16.20
C GLU A 10 2.77 -1.57 17.22
N LEU A 11 3.10 -1.43 18.50
CA LEU A 11 2.13 -1.67 19.56
C LEU A 11 1.04 -0.60 19.54
N LEU A 12 -0.19 -1.00 19.91
CA LEU A 12 -1.29 -0.05 20.03
C LEU A 12 -1.02 0.98 21.13
N ALA A 13 -1.19 2.25 20.78
CA ALA A 13 -1.25 3.34 21.75
C ALA A 13 -2.58 3.28 22.56
N ASP A 14 -2.64 4.00 23.67
CA ASP A 14 -3.87 4.08 24.48
C ASP A 14 -5.06 4.71 23.74
N THR A 15 -4.77 5.55 22.75
CA THR A 15 -5.75 6.23 21.91
C THR A 15 -6.23 5.37 20.74
N ASP A 16 -5.56 4.26 20.43
CA ASP A 16 -5.95 3.39 19.31
C ASP A 16 -7.21 2.59 19.65
N PRO A 17 -8.08 2.37 18.66
CA PRO A 17 -9.26 1.54 18.84
C PRO A 17 -8.85 0.10 19.19
N ARG A 18 -9.64 -0.56 20.03
CA ARG A 18 -9.47 -1.98 20.36
C ARG A 18 -10.37 -2.88 19.51
N GLU A 19 -11.35 -2.28 18.87
CA GLU A 19 -12.32 -2.94 18.01
C GLU A 19 -12.72 -2.01 16.87
N ILE A 20 -12.83 -2.54 15.66
CA ILE A 20 -13.30 -1.84 14.45
C ILE A 20 -14.22 -2.80 13.70
N GLY A 21 -15.52 -2.46 13.63
CA GLY A 21 -16.52 -3.37 13.09
C GLY A 21 -16.48 -4.71 13.84
N ARG A 22 -16.29 -5.82 13.12
CA ARG A 22 -16.17 -7.17 13.70
C ARG A 22 -14.75 -7.58 14.08
N TYR A 23 -13.76 -6.69 13.89
CA TYR A 23 -12.35 -7.02 14.07
C TYR A 23 -11.84 -6.55 15.44
N GLN A 24 -11.25 -7.47 16.18
CA GLN A 24 -10.43 -7.14 17.37
C GLN A 24 -9.05 -6.69 16.91
N ILE A 25 -8.60 -5.54 17.40
CA ILE A 25 -7.36 -4.89 16.95
C ILE A 25 -6.21 -5.22 17.92
N PHE A 26 -5.06 -5.58 17.34
CA PHE A 26 -3.88 -6.06 18.07
C PHE A 26 -2.66 -5.16 17.93
N ALA A 27 -2.45 -4.60 16.72
CA ALA A 27 -1.25 -3.85 16.40
C ALA A 27 -1.56 -2.80 15.34
N ARG A 28 -0.66 -1.83 15.18
CA ARG A 28 -0.67 -0.88 14.09
C ARG A 28 0.33 -1.37 13.02
N LEU A 29 -0.13 -1.52 11.79
CA LEU A 29 0.70 -1.91 10.63
C LEU A 29 1.31 -0.69 9.93
N GLY A 30 0.70 0.49 10.10
CA GLY A 30 1.22 1.73 9.54
C GLY A 30 0.22 2.87 9.67
N ALA A 31 0.71 4.09 9.43
CA ALA A 31 -0.10 5.30 9.35
C ALA A 31 0.32 6.11 8.13
N GLY A 32 -0.65 6.72 7.45
CA GLY A 32 -0.42 7.53 6.27
C GLY A 32 -1.41 8.69 6.15
N ALA A 33 -1.34 9.43 5.06
CA ALA A 33 -2.13 10.64 4.83
C ALA A 33 -3.66 10.39 4.84
N PHE A 34 -4.10 9.18 4.50
CA PHE A 34 -5.53 8.85 4.38
C PHE A 34 -6.10 8.14 5.60
N GLY A 35 -5.25 7.57 6.46
CA GLY A 35 -5.72 6.82 7.62
C GLY A 35 -4.62 6.00 8.27
N THR A 36 -5.04 5.20 9.24
CA THR A 36 -4.19 4.26 9.95
C THR A 36 -4.61 2.84 9.62
N VAL A 37 -3.64 1.96 9.38
CA VAL A 37 -3.85 0.54 9.11
C VAL A 37 -3.51 -0.25 10.36
N TYR A 38 -4.44 -1.08 10.79
CA TYR A 38 -4.32 -1.93 11.96
C TYR A 38 -4.32 -3.41 11.58
N LEU A 39 -3.68 -4.24 12.37
CA LEU A 39 -3.86 -5.67 12.36
C LEU A 39 -5.08 -6.01 13.20
N GLY A 40 -6.07 -6.60 12.59
CA GLY A 40 -7.29 -7.09 13.23
C GLY A 40 -7.44 -8.60 13.07
N ARG A 41 -8.31 -9.17 13.92
CA ARG A 41 -8.75 -10.55 13.82
C ARG A 41 -10.26 -10.58 13.97
N ASP A 42 -10.94 -11.30 13.10
CA ASP A 42 -12.39 -11.49 13.20
C ASP A 42 -12.77 -12.60 14.20
N GLU A 43 -14.07 -12.87 14.31
CA GLU A 43 -14.62 -13.89 15.23
C GLU A 43 -14.21 -15.31 14.85
N ASP A 44 -13.95 -15.59 13.58
CA ASP A 44 -13.50 -16.88 13.06
C ASP A 44 -11.98 -17.07 13.27
N GLY A 45 -11.27 -16.03 13.70
CA GLY A 45 -9.83 -16.05 13.98
C GLY A 45 -8.96 -15.65 12.81
N GLU A 46 -9.56 -15.25 11.68
CA GLU A 46 -8.86 -14.82 10.49
C GLU A 46 -8.27 -13.41 10.65
N LEU A 47 -7.04 -13.23 10.16
CA LEU A 47 -6.34 -11.96 10.24
C LEU A 47 -6.73 -11.04 9.08
N ALA A 48 -6.87 -9.74 9.39
CA ALA A 48 -7.17 -8.70 8.42
C ALA A 48 -6.31 -7.45 8.65
N ALA A 49 -5.96 -6.76 7.56
CA ALA A 49 -5.45 -5.39 7.61
C ALA A 49 -6.66 -4.44 7.55
N VAL A 50 -6.90 -3.71 8.65
CA VAL A 50 -8.07 -2.84 8.82
C VAL A 50 -7.63 -1.38 8.72
N LYS A 51 -7.99 -0.72 7.62
CA LYS A 51 -7.68 0.68 7.36
C LYS A 51 -8.82 1.58 7.83
N VAL A 52 -8.53 2.49 8.73
CA VAL A 52 -9.47 3.49 9.26
C VAL A 52 -9.14 4.84 8.68
N ILE A 53 -10.13 5.49 8.08
CA ILE A 53 -9.96 6.77 7.41
C ILE A 53 -9.83 7.90 8.46
N HIS A 54 -8.95 8.86 8.19
CA HIS A 54 -8.78 10.03 9.07
C HIS A 54 -10.06 10.84 9.21
N PRO A 55 -10.39 11.35 10.41
CA PRO A 55 -11.62 12.10 10.67
C PRO A 55 -11.81 13.30 9.74
N GLY A 56 -10.73 14.00 9.37
CA GLY A 56 -10.79 15.15 8.47
C GLY A 56 -11.29 14.80 7.07
N LEU A 57 -10.89 13.65 6.54
CA LEU A 57 -11.38 13.13 5.25
C LEU A 57 -12.79 12.54 5.38
N ALA A 58 -13.05 11.87 6.49
CA ALA A 58 -14.34 11.29 6.80
C ALA A 58 -15.48 12.35 6.92
N ALA A 59 -15.14 13.60 7.20
CA ALA A 59 -16.09 14.70 7.30
C ALA A 59 -16.53 15.26 5.92
N ASP A 60 -15.77 14.95 4.84
CA ASP A 60 -16.11 15.40 3.47
C ASP A 60 -17.09 14.43 2.80
N PRO A 61 -18.34 14.86 2.49
CA PRO A 61 -19.31 14.01 1.82
C PRO A 61 -18.84 13.53 0.44
N ALA A 62 -18.13 14.39 -0.30
CA ALA A 62 -17.62 14.01 -1.63
C ALA A 62 -16.53 12.93 -1.52
N PHE A 63 -15.72 12.97 -0.47
CA PHE A 63 -14.77 11.88 -0.18
C PHE A 63 -15.51 10.57 0.14
N ARG A 64 -16.56 10.60 0.98
CA ARG A 64 -17.34 9.40 1.33
C ARG A 64 -17.98 8.75 0.11
N ASP A 65 -18.56 9.56 -0.80
CA ASP A 65 -19.19 9.05 -2.01
C ASP A 65 -18.19 8.40 -2.97
N ARG A 66 -16.99 8.98 -3.10
CA ARG A 66 -15.89 8.36 -3.86
C ARG A 66 -15.40 7.08 -3.19
N PHE A 67 -15.16 7.11 -1.88
CA PHE A 67 -14.72 5.95 -1.10
C PHE A 67 -15.70 4.78 -1.23
N ARG A 68 -17.01 5.05 -1.18
CA ARG A 68 -18.07 4.04 -1.40
C ARG A 68 -17.93 3.37 -2.76
N ARG A 69 -17.82 4.16 -3.84
CA ARG A 69 -17.68 3.63 -5.20
C ARG A 69 -16.43 2.78 -5.35
N GLU A 70 -15.31 3.20 -4.80
CA GLU A 70 -14.07 2.45 -4.89
C GLU A 70 -14.09 1.17 -4.05
N VAL A 71 -14.74 1.18 -2.90
CA VAL A 71 -15.00 -0.04 -2.12
C VAL A 71 -15.86 -1.02 -2.95
N GLU A 72 -16.94 -0.55 -3.58
CA GLU A 72 -17.79 -1.39 -4.43
C GLU A 72 -17.04 -2.01 -5.61
N LEU A 73 -16.14 -1.27 -6.24
CA LEU A 73 -15.30 -1.76 -7.33
C LEU A 73 -14.21 -2.70 -6.79
N GLY A 74 -13.54 -2.34 -5.69
CA GLY A 74 -12.50 -3.14 -5.05
C GLY A 74 -13.00 -4.51 -4.60
N MET A 75 -14.27 -4.60 -4.20
CA MET A 75 -14.90 -5.89 -3.88
C MET A 75 -15.00 -6.86 -5.08
N ARG A 76 -14.82 -6.37 -6.30
CA ARG A 76 -14.87 -7.18 -7.54
C ARG A 76 -13.49 -7.68 -7.97
N VAL A 77 -12.41 -7.08 -7.45
CA VAL A 77 -11.05 -7.51 -7.80
C VAL A 77 -10.82 -8.92 -7.30
N ARG A 78 -10.39 -9.80 -8.19
CA ARG A 78 -10.00 -11.17 -7.91
C ARG A 78 -8.65 -11.43 -8.56
N SER A 79 -7.63 -11.60 -7.75
CA SER A 79 -6.27 -11.86 -8.20
C SER A 79 -5.48 -12.49 -7.06
N GLN A 80 -4.59 -13.40 -7.37
CA GLN A 80 -3.63 -13.90 -6.39
C GLN A 80 -2.48 -12.94 -6.13
N PHE A 81 -2.29 -11.95 -7.03
CA PHE A 81 -1.26 -10.92 -6.92
C PHE A 81 -1.76 -9.63 -6.24
N THR A 82 -2.97 -9.65 -5.69
CA THR A 82 -3.53 -8.54 -4.89
C THR A 82 -4.08 -9.04 -3.57
N THR A 83 -4.33 -8.12 -2.64
CA THR A 83 -5.12 -8.43 -1.44
C THR A 83 -6.61 -8.33 -1.73
N ARG A 84 -7.37 -9.29 -1.26
CA ARG A 84 -8.84 -9.28 -1.36
C ARG A 84 -9.43 -8.32 -0.33
N LEU A 85 -10.37 -7.48 -0.74
CA LEU A 85 -11.20 -6.69 0.17
C LEU A 85 -12.25 -7.61 0.82
N LEU A 86 -12.26 -7.66 2.16
CA LEU A 86 -13.08 -8.58 2.95
C LEU A 86 -14.37 -7.93 3.44
N ALA A 87 -14.27 -6.68 3.90
CA ALA A 87 -15.39 -5.91 4.45
C ALA A 87 -15.08 -4.42 4.43
N ALA A 88 -16.12 -3.59 4.49
CA ALA A 88 -16.00 -2.15 4.70
C ALA A 88 -17.27 -1.62 5.36
N ASP A 89 -17.14 -0.51 6.07
CA ASP A 89 -18.26 0.31 6.51
C ASP A 89 -17.98 1.77 6.17
N VAL A 90 -18.58 2.21 5.08
CA VAL A 90 -18.42 3.57 4.54
C VAL A 90 -19.29 4.59 5.26
N ASP A 91 -20.31 4.12 5.98
CA ASP A 91 -21.28 4.95 6.71
C ASP A 91 -20.96 5.09 8.19
N ALA A 92 -19.98 4.32 8.70
CA ALA A 92 -19.47 4.49 10.05
C ALA A 92 -19.05 5.94 10.33
N SER A 93 -19.08 6.36 11.59
CA SER A 93 -18.57 7.67 12.02
C SER A 93 -17.14 7.91 11.57
N GLN A 94 -16.29 6.87 11.66
CA GLN A 94 -15.00 6.73 11.00
C GLN A 94 -15.10 5.60 9.97
N PRO A 95 -15.17 5.91 8.67
CA PRO A 95 -15.18 4.91 7.63
C PRO A 95 -13.94 4.02 7.71
N TRP A 96 -14.14 2.73 7.44
CA TRP A 96 -13.06 1.75 7.44
C TRP A 96 -13.25 0.70 6.35
N MET A 97 -12.17 0.05 6.01
CA MET A 97 -12.17 -1.14 5.16
C MET A 97 -11.18 -2.16 5.71
N ALA A 98 -11.45 -3.42 5.47
CA ALA A 98 -10.60 -4.55 5.85
C ALA A 98 -10.23 -5.36 4.63
N THR A 99 -8.95 -5.65 4.46
CA THR A 99 -8.42 -6.53 3.42
C THR A 99 -7.80 -7.76 4.06
N GLU A 100 -7.62 -8.80 3.25
CA GLU A 100 -6.80 -9.95 3.61
C GLU A 100 -5.45 -9.47 4.16
N PHE A 101 -5.03 -10.03 5.29
CA PHE A 101 -3.71 -9.73 5.82
C PHE A 101 -2.66 -10.58 5.11
N VAL A 102 -1.65 -9.93 4.58
CA VAL A 102 -0.50 -10.55 3.93
C VAL A 102 0.71 -10.42 4.84
N ASP A 103 1.27 -11.54 5.26
CA ASP A 103 2.43 -11.60 6.13
C ASP A 103 3.71 -11.69 5.29
N GLY A 104 4.33 -10.54 5.03
CA GLY A 104 5.56 -10.42 4.28
C GLY A 104 6.08 -8.99 4.30
N PRO A 105 7.40 -8.79 4.13
CA PRO A 105 7.98 -7.46 4.01
C PRO A 105 7.48 -6.78 2.73
N SER A 106 7.45 -5.46 2.75
CA SER A 106 7.30 -4.68 1.52
C SER A 106 8.58 -4.77 0.67
N LEU A 107 8.45 -4.52 -0.62
CA LEU A 107 9.60 -4.41 -1.52
C LEU A 107 10.61 -3.34 -1.03
N SER A 108 10.12 -2.26 -0.41
CA SER A 108 10.99 -1.23 0.20
C SER A 108 11.82 -1.78 1.36
N GLU A 109 11.24 -2.65 2.18
CA GLU A 109 11.93 -3.28 3.32
C GLU A 109 12.86 -4.38 2.86
N ALA A 110 12.44 -5.15 1.86
CA ALA A 110 13.19 -6.26 1.30
C ALA A 110 14.53 -5.85 0.69
N ILE A 111 14.59 -4.65 0.11
CA ILE A 111 15.79 -4.12 -0.56
C ILE A 111 16.75 -3.43 0.43
N ALA A 112 16.40 -3.29 1.71
CA ALA A 112 17.30 -2.70 2.70
C ALA A 112 18.66 -3.41 2.78
N ASP A 113 18.70 -4.71 2.48
CA ASP A 113 19.91 -5.54 2.45
C ASP A 113 20.57 -5.61 1.06
N GLY A 114 20.03 -4.93 0.06
CA GLY A 114 20.52 -4.84 -1.31
C GLY A 114 19.48 -5.15 -2.38
N PRO A 115 19.80 -4.90 -3.66
CA PRO A 115 18.89 -5.15 -4.78
C PRO A 115 18.62 -6.65 -4.95
N LEU A 116 17.45 -6.97 -5.52
CA LEU A 116 17.06 -8.34 -5.84
C LEU A 116 17.78 -8.83 -7.11
N ASP A 117 17.89 -10.14 -7.24
CA ASP A 117 18.42 -10.75 -8.47
C ASP A 117 17.46 -10.58 -9.66
N GLN A 118 17.97 -10.77 -10.88
CA GLN A 118 17.21 -10.57 -12.11
C GLN A 118 15.99 -11.47 -12.24
N SER A 119 16.00 -12.68 -11.65
CA SER A 119 14.86 -13.60 -11.70
C SER A 119 13.73 -13.13 -10.78
N ALA A 120 14.06 -12.69 -9.58
CA ALA A 120 13.09 -12.11 -8.65
C ALA A 120 12.51 -10.78 -9.18
N VAL A 121 13.35 -9.93 -9.78
CA VAL A 121 12.91 -8.69 -10.45
C VAL A 121 11.91 -9.01 -11.57
N LEU A 122 12.19 -10.01 -12.40
CA LEU A 122 11.29 -10.42 -13.48
C LEU A 122 9.98 -11.01 -12.94
N ALA A 123 10.04 -11.83 -11.89
CA ALA A 123 8.84 -12.36 -11.23
C ALA A 123 7.97 -11.25 -10.61
N ILE A 124 8.59 -10.22 -9.99
CA ILE A 124 7.89 -9.02 -9.51
C ILE A 124 7.23 -8.29 -10.67
N ALA A 125 7.97 -8.08 -11.78
CA ALA A 125 7.44 -7.40 -12.95
C ALA A 125 6.21 -8.10 -13.52
N VAL A 126 6.26 -9.43 -13.68
CA VAL A 126 5.15 -10.24 -14.20
C VAL A 126 3.97 -10.25 -13.22
N GLY A 127 4.20 -10.58 -11.95
CA GLY A 127 3.12 -10.68 -10.96
C GLY A 127 2.40 -9.35 -10.74
N THR A 128 3.14 -8.24 -10.68
CA THR A 128 2.54 -6.91 -10.51
C THR A 128 1.87 -6.40 -11.79
N ALA A 129 2.35 -6.74 -12.99
CA ALA A 129 1.65 -6.46 -14.25
C ALA A 129 0.31 -7.22 -14.31
N GLN A 130 0.29 -8.51 -13.91
CA GLN A 130 -0.95 -9.28 -13.83
C GLN A 130 -1.91 -8.68 -12.80
N ALA A 131 -1.42 -8.24 -11.64
CA ALA A 131 -2.23 -7.54 -10.66
C ALA A 131 -2.90 -6.28 -11.24
N LEU A 132 -2.17 -5.50 -12.05
CA LEU A 132 -2.72 -4.32 -12.72
C LEU A 132 -3.78 -4.69 -13.76
N ILE A 133 -3.61 -5.79 -14.51
CA ILE A 133 -4.64 -6.30 -15.43
C ILE A 133 -5.94 -6.55 -14.66
N ASP A 134 -5.86 -7.26 -13.54
CA ASP A 134 -7.02 -7.67 -12.76
C ASP A 134 -7.71 -6.45 -12.10
N ILE A 135 -6.92 -5.51 -11.56
CA ILE A 135 -7.40 -4.25 -10.96
C ILE A 135 -8.12 -3.40 -12.03
N HIS A 136 -7.49 -3.18 -13.19
CA HIS A 136 -8.05 -2.34 -14.26
C HIS A 136 -9.29 -3.00 -14.90
N THR A 137 -9.32 -4.33 -15.01
CA THR A 137 -10.50 -5.07 -15.49
C THR A 137 -11.71 -4.87 -14.56
N ALA A 138 -11.48 -4.73 -13.27
CA ALA A 138 -12.55 -4.40 -12.30
C ALA A 138 -12.99 -2.93 -12.34
N GLY A 139 -12.35 -2.10 -13.19
CA GLY A 139 -12.61 -0.66 -13.30
C GLY A 139 -11.95 0.19 -12.21
N VAL A 140 -10.94 -0.36 -11.51
CA VAL A 140 -10.17 0.35 -10.48
C VAL A 140 -8.86 0.83 -11.07
N ILE A 141 -8.39 2.01 -10.65
CA ILE A 141 -7.04 2.52 -10.89
C ILE A 141 -6.34 2.56 -9.53
N HIS A 142 -5.09 2.05 -9.44
CA HIS A 142 -4.38 1.94 -8.16
C HIS A 142 -3.93 3.29 -7.61
N ARG A 143 -3.43 4.20 -8.44
CA ARG A 143 -3.03 5.59 -8.14
C ARG A 143 -1.90 5.79 -7.14
N ASP A 144 -1.48 4.77 -6.42
CA ASP A 144 -0.39 4.83 -5.40
C ASP A 144 0.50 3.58 -5.45
N LEU A 145 0.74 3.04 -6.65
CA LEU A 145 1.65 1.91 -6.78
C LEU A 145 3.08 2.38 -6.49
N LYS A 146 3.73 1.71 -5.54
CA LYS A 146 5.09 2.01 -5.08
C LYS A 146 5.64 0.81 -4.31
N PRO A 147 6.96 0.73 -4.09
CA PRO A 147 7.58 -0.41 -3.42
C PRO A 147 7.02 -0.75 -2.04
N SER A 148 6.58 0.24 -1.25
CA SER A 148 5.95 -0.03 0.05
C SER A 148 4.55 -0.65 -0.03
N ASN A 149 3.92 -0.62 -1.22
CA ASN A 149 2.61 -1.22 -1.48
C ASN A 149 2.71 -2.54 -2.28
N ILE A 150 3.92 -3.08 -2.45
CA ILE A 150 4.18 -4.40 -3.00
C ILE A 150 4.76 -5.26 -1.88
N LEU A 151 4.00 -6.22 -1.39
CA LEU A 151 4.46 -7.16 -0.36
C LEU A 151 5.03 -8.40 -1.02
N LEU A 152 6.12 -8.90 -0.46
CA LEU A 152 6.76 -10.13 -0.91
C LEU A 152 6.32 -11.28 -0.01
N THR A 153 5.79 -12.35 -0.61
CA THR A 153 5.34 -13.54 0.09
C THR A 153 6.11 -14.77 -0.39
N GLU A 154 5.92 -15.90 0.25
CA GLU A 154 6.50 -17.17 -0.20
C GLU A 154 6.04 -17.58 -1.61
N THR A 155 4.89 -17.09 -2.05
CA THR A 155 4.27 -17.45 -3.35
C THR A 155 4.36 -16.36 -4.41
N GLY A 156 5.04 -15.25 -4.12
CA GLY A 156 5.21 -14.15 -5.08
C GLY A 156 4.84 -12.77 -4.52
N PRO A 157 4.90 -11.73 -5.37
CA PRO A 157 4.53 -10.37 -4.99
C PRO A 157 3.01 -10.21 -4.85
N ARG A 158 2.57 -9.36 -3.91
CA ARG A 158 1.17 -8.96 -3.75
C ARG A 158 1.04 -7.46 -3.64
N ILE A 159 0.22 -6.86 -4.49
CA ILE A 159 -0.13 -5.43 -4.40
C ILE A 159 -1.18 -5.25 -3.30
N VAL A 160 -0.92 -4.29 -2.42
CA VAL A 160 -1.82 -3.90 -1.34
C VAL A 160 -2.25 -2.45 -1.49
N ASP A 161 -3.29 -2.06 -0.75
CA ASP A 161 -3.72 -0.65 -0.63
C ASP A 161 -4.02 0.01 -1.99
N PHE A 162 -4.80 -0.68 -2.91
CA PHE A 162 -5.25 0.04 -4.09
C PHE A 162 -5.93 1.33 -3.67
N GLY A 163 -5.68 2.40 -4.40
CA GLY A 163 -5.97 3.79 -4.07
C GLY A 163 -7.40 4.17 -3.67
N ILE A 164 -8.14 3.21 -3.04
CA ILE A 164 -9.54 3.34 -2.59
C ILE A 164 -9.77 4.60 -1.74
N ALA A 165 -8.71 5.17 -1.15
CA ALA A 165 -8.80 6.41 -0.37
C ALA A 165 -8.28 7.65 -1.12
N ARG A 166 -7.72 7.50 -2.32
CA ARG A 166 -7.16 8.60 -3.14
C ARG A 166 -8.14 9.17 -4.18
N ALA A 167 -9.40 8.80 -4.09
CA ALA A 167 -10.44 9.27 -5.00
C ALA A 167 -10.62 10.78 -4.90
N GLY A 168 -10.06 11.50 -5.84
CA GLY A 168 -10.20 12.96 -6.01
C GLY A 168 -8.95 13.59 -6.61
N ASP A 169 -9.15 14.60 -7.45
CA ASP A 169 -8.16 15.43 -8.13
C ASP A 169 -7.20 16.13 -7.13
N GLN A 170 -6.31 15.36 -6.53
CA GLN A 170 -5.29 15.95 -5.66
C GLN A 170 -3.97 15.94 -6.40
N THR A 171 -3.52 17.13 -6.77
CA THR A 171 -2.14 17.39 -7.13
C THR A 171 -1.21 16.76 -6.09
N ALA A 172 -0.07 16.24 -6.52
CA ALA A 172 0.98 15.70 -5.64
C ALA A 172 1.39 16.68 -4.51
N MET A 173 1.05 17.96 -4.68
CA MET A 173 1.22 19.02 -3.67
C MET A 173 -0.12 19.37 -3.04
N THR A 174 -0.21 19.26 -1.71
CA THR A 174 -1.34 19.80 -0.95
C THR A 174 -1.35 21.32 -1.01
N ALA A 175 -2.51 21.96 -0.72
CA ALA A 175 -2.61 23.41 -0.58
C ALA A 175 -1.58 24.03 0.41
N THR A 176 -1.00 23.23 1.29
CA THR A 176 0.04 23.63 2.24
C THR A 176 1.46 23.43 1.70
N GLY A 177 1.64 23.01 0.46
CA GLY A 177 2.94 22.73 -0.14
C GLY A 177 3.57 21.40 0.31
N ALA A 178 2.89 20.59 1.11
CA ALA A 178 3.37 19.26 1.48
C ALA A 178 3.18 18.27 0.32
N VAL A 179 4.22 17.53 -0.01
CA VAL A 179 4.15 16.47 -1.04
C VAL A 179 3.50 15.23 -0.42
N MET A 180 2.42 14.77 -1.04
CA MET A 180 1.70 13.59 -0.58
C MET A 180 2.18 12.35 -1.35
N GLY A 181 2.65 11.34 -0.64
CA GLY A 181 3.08 10.06 -1.22
C GLY A 181 4.61 9.94 -1.37
N ALA A 182 5.03 9.05 -2.27
CA ALA A 182 6.43 8.77 -2.59
C ALA A 182 6.79 9.46 -3.93
N PRO A 183 7.42 10.65 -3.91
CA PRO A 183 7.57 11.51 -5.09
C PRO A 183 8.21 10.85 -6.30
N GLY A 184 9.18 9.96 -6.09
CA GLY A 184 9.91 9.28 -7.16
C GLY A 184 9.15 8.14 -7.86
N PHE A 185 7.88 7.89 -7.47
CA PHE A 185 7.01 6.85 -8.04
C PHE A 185 5.70 7.40 -8.62
N LEU A 186 5.49 8.71 -8.52
CA LEU A 186 4.35 9.40 -9.16
C LEU A 186 4.61 9.54 -10.65
N SER A 187 3.56 9.44 -11.46
CA SER A 187 3.63 9.73 -12.89
C SER A 187 3.67 11.25 -13.16
N PRO A 188 4.20 11.70 -14.32
CA PRO A 188 4.22 13.12 -14.68
C PRO A 188 2.87 13.79 -14.57
N GLU A 189 1.80 13.18 -15.10
CA GLU A 189 0.43 13.70 -15.04
C GLU A 189 -0.10 13.84 -13.60
N GLN A 190 0.29 12.93 -12.69
CA GLN A 190 -0.05 13.06 -11.27
C GLN A 190 0.66 14.25 -10.62
N VAL A 191 1.91 14.50 -11.01
CA VAL A 191 2.68 15.66 -10.51
C VAL A 191 2.09 16.98 -11.02
N GLU A 192 1.63 17.00 -12.27
CA GLU A 192 1.04 18.17 -12.94
C GLU A 192 -0.43 18.39 -12.57
N GLY A 193 -1.03 17.44 -11.85
CA GLY A 193 -2.44 17.50 -11.43
C GLY A 193 -3.42 17.24 -12.56
N GLU A 194 -2.98 16.52 -13.58
CA GLU A 194 -3.80 16.05 -14.68
C GLU A 194 -4.59 14.77 -14.32
N GLU A 195 -5.42 14.29 -15.23
CA GLU A 195 -6.24 13.10 -15.00
C GLU A 195 -5.36 11.84 -14.83
N THR A 196 -5.52 11.18 -13.70
CA THR A 196 -4.86 9.91 -13.41
C THR A 196 -5.61 8.76 -14.07
N THR A 197 -4.92 8.00 -14.92
CA THR A 197 -5.47 6.87 -15.67
C THR A 197 -4.74 5.56 -15.38
N SER A 198 -5.14 4.46 -16.02
CA SER A 198 -4.40 3.19 -15.97
C SER A 198 -2.94 3.32 -16.42
N ALA A 199 -2.65 4.26 -17.33
CA ALA A 199 -1.29 4.55 -17.78
C ALA A 199 -0.41 5.14 -16.66
N SER A 200 -1.00 5.80 -15.67
CA SER A 200 -0.28 6.30 -14.48
C SER A 200 0.24 5.15 -13.62
N ASP A 201 -0.58 4.10 -13.45
CA ASP A 201 -0.16 2.89 -12.72
C ASP A 201 0.97 2.15 -13.45
N VAL A 202 0.97 2.15 -14.79
CA VAL A 202 2.03 1.56 -15.62
C VAL A 202 3.36 2.29 -15.42
N PHE A 203 3.35 3.61 -15.34
CA PHE A 203 4.55 4.40 -15.02
C PHE A 203 5.08 4.05 -13.62
N SER A 204 4.20 4.02 -12.62
CA SER A 204 4.56 3.68 -11.24
C SER A 204 5.04 2.23 -11.09
N TRP A 205 4.48 1.32 -11.90
CA TRP A 205 4.94 -0.06 -12.04
C TRP A 205 6.40 -0.12 -12.52
N ALA A 206 6.72 0.59 -13.60
CA ALA A 206 8.07 0.62 -14.14
C ALA A 206 9.09 1.23 -13.14
N CYS A 207 8.70 2.31 -12.43
CA CYS A 207 9.51 2.85 -11.35
C CYS A 207 9.78 1.82 -10.24
N SER A 208 8.76 1.00 -9.89
CA SER A 208 8.89 -0.04 -8.86
C SER A 208 9.76 -1.21 -9.31
N VAL A 209 9.73 -1.56 -10.60
CA VAL A 209 10.63 -2.57 -11.19
C VAL A 209 12.07 -2.08 -11.20
N CYS A 210 12.34 -0.82 -11.59
CA CYS A 210 13.67 -0.22 -11.47
C CYS A 210 14.17 -0.25 -10.02
N PHE A 211 13.30 0.09 -9.08
CA PHE A 211 13.61 0.05 -7.66
C PHE A 211 13.95 -1.38 -7.19
N ALA A 212 13.24 -2.40 -7.64
CA ALA A 212 13.54 -3.79 -7.31
C ALA A 212 14.95 -4.19 -7.74
N ALA A 213 15.41 -3.68 -8.88
CA ALA A 213 16.73 -3.99 -9.44
C ALA A 213 17.89 -3.19 -8.85
N THR A 214 17.63 -2.02 -8.21
CA THR A 214 18.69 -1.09 -7.81
C THR A 214 18.62 -0.62 -6.36
N GLY A 215 17.45 -0.72 -5.73
CA GLY A 215 17.17 -0.05 -4.46
C GLY A 215 16.88 1.45 -4.59
N GLN A 216 16.83 1.99 -5.81
CA GLN A 216 16.63 3.42 -6.05
C GLN A 216 15.52 3.67 -7.08
N SER A 217 14.81 4.80 -6.91
CA SER A 217 13.90 5.28 -7.97
C SER A 217 14.69 5.65 -9.23
N PRO A 218 14.14 5.43 -10.45
CA PRO A 218 14.80 5.86 -11.68
C PRO A 218 14.98 7.39 -11.80
N PHE A 219 14.43 8.15 -10.86
CA PHE A 219 14.62 9.59 -10.73
C PHE A 219 15.55 9.95 -9.55
N GLY A 220 16.18 8.94 -8.93
CA GLY A 220 17.15 9.07 -7.85
C GLY A 220 16.51 9.47 -6.52
N GLU A 221 17.31 10.08 -5.66
CA GLU A 221 16.94 10.50 -4.31
C GLU A 221 17.05 12.01 -4.14
N GLY A 222 16.48 12.55 -3.05
CA GLY A 222 16.61 13.96 -2.70
C GLY A 222 15.34 14.59 -2.16
N ALA A 223 15.34 15.92 -2.09
CA ALA A 223 14.18 16.67 -1.62
C ALA A 223 12.93 16.40 -2.49
N PRO A 224 11.74 16.27 -1.91
CA PRO A 224 10.51 15.95 -2.65
C PRO A 224 10.27 16.81 -3.88
N ALA A 225 10.45 18.13 -3.77
CA ALA A 225 10.27 19.06 -4.90
C ALA A 225 11.26 18.81 -6.05
N ALA A 226 12.51 18.42 -5.73
CA ALA A 226 13.50 18.09 -6.76
C ALA A 226 13.18 16.77 -7.46
N LEU A 227 12.62 15.79 -6.72
CA LEU A 227 12.14 14.53 -7.29
C LEU A 227 10.97 14.78 -8.24
N LEU A 228 9.96 15.53 -7.83
CA LEU A 228 8.81 15.90 -8.67
C LEU A 228 9.27 16.60 -9.96
N TYR A 229 10.21 17.55 -9.85
CA TYR A 229 10.77 18.21 -11.03
C TYR A 229 11.45 17.20 -11.97
N ARG A 230 12.25 16.26 -11.45
CA ARG A 230 12.92 15.25 -12.27
C ARG A 230 11.93 14.27 -12.92
N VAL A 231 10.89 13.87 -12.21
CA VAL A 231 9.82 13.02 -12.78
C VAL A 231 9.21 13.66 -14.03
N VAL A 232 8.99 14.96 -14.03
CA VAL A 232 8.39 15.67 -15.18
C VAL A 232 9.42 15.98 -16.26
N GLN A 233 10.63 16.42 -15.89
CA GLN A 233 11.57 17.07 -16.84
C GLN A 233 12.77 16.22 -17.24
N HIS A 234 13.16 15.20 -16.46
CA HIS A 234 14.38 14.44 -16.71
C HIS A 234 14.06 13.05 -17.25
N GLU A 235 14.95 12.52 -18.09
CA GLU A 235 14.92 11.12 -18.49
C GLU A 235 15.16 10.22 -17.27
N PRO A 236 14.48 9.06 -17.19
CA PRO A 236 14.71 8.10 -16.13
C PRO A 236 16.06 7.40 -16.28
N ASP A 237 16.71 7.10 -15.17
CA ASP A 237 17.88 6.21 -15.11
C ASP A 237 17.40 4.77 -15.04
N ILE A 238 17.45 4.07 -16.18
CA ILE A 238 16.98 2.69 -16.31
C ILE A 238 18.15 1.75 -16.03
N PRO A 239 18.01 0.84 -15.04
CA PRO A 239 19.06 -0.12 -14.73
C PRO A 239 19.30 -1.13 -15.87
N ASP A 240 20.42 -1.82 -15.81
CA ASP A 240 20.72 -2.94 -16.72
C ASP A 240 19.80 -4.13 -16.41
N LEU A 241 18.69 -4.19 -17.14
CA LEU A 241 17.68 -5.25 -17.07
C LEU A 241 17.83 -6.20 -18.26
N ASN A 242 17.56 -7.48 -18.03
CA ASN A 242 17.52 -8.44 -19.12
C ASN A 242 16.39 -8.15 -20.10
N GLN A 243 16.64 -8.44 -21.41
CA GLN A 243 15.58 -8.38 -22.42
C GLN A 243 14.56 -9.52 -22.21
N PRO A 244 13.26 -9.29 -22.48
CA PRO A 244 12.64 -8.06 -23.03
C PRO A 244 12.24 -7.01 -21.96
N LEU A 245 12.50 -7.26 -20.67
CA LEU A 245 12.05 -6.38 -19.57
C LEU A 245 12.59 -4.95 -19.71
N ALA A 246 13.85 -4.79 -20.18
CA ALA A 246 14.47 -3.48 -20.39
C ALA A 246 13.65 -2.59 -21.34
N ASP A 247 13.23 -3.11 -22.48
CA ASP A 247 12.47 -2.37 -23.49
C ASP A 247 11.06 -2.02 -22.99
N VAL A 248 10.43 -2.95 -22.27
CA VAL A 248 9.10 -2.74 -21.69
C VAL A 248 9.15 -1.64 -20.64
N VAL A 249 10.13 -1.66 -19.73
CA VAL A 249 10.32 -0.64 -18.70
C VAL A 249 10.61 0.73 -19.33
N ALA A 250 11.48 0.78 -20.35
CA ALA A 250 11.79 2.02 -21.04
C ALA A 250 10.53 2.67 -21.66
N THR A 251 9.69 1.87 -22.30
CA THR A 251 8.45 2.34 -22.92
C THR A 251 7.43 2.77 -21.85
N ALA A 252 7.31 2.02 -20.76
CA ALA A 252 6.41 2.31 -19.64
C ALA A 252 6.77 3.62 -18.88
N LEU A 253 8.06 4.03 -18.89
CA LEU A 253 8.55 5.29 -18.32
C LEU A 253 8.40 6.50 -19.26
N SER A 254 7.73 6.34 -20.42
CA SER A 254 7.41 7.48 -21.30
C SER A 254 6.69 8.59 -20.54
N LYS A 255 7.09 9.85 -20.74
CA LYS A 255 6.41 11.01 -20.15
C LYS A 255 4.99 11.17 -20.69
N ASN A 256 4.77 10.85 -21.97
CA ASN A 256 3.44 10.85 -22.57
C ASN A 256 2.65 9.57 -22.18
N PRO A 257 1.54 9.67 -21.43
CA PRO A 257 0.73 8.52 -21.03
C PRO A 257 0.25 7.65 -22.21
N ALA A 258 -0.07 8.27 -23.35
CA ALA A 258 -0.54 7.58 -24.55
C ALA A 258 0.51 6.70 -25.22
N SER A 259 1.79 6.88 -24.90
CA SER A 259 2.90 6.08 -25.43
C SER A 259 3.24 4.87 -24.57
N ARG A 260 2.64 4.74 -23.41
CA ARG A 260 2.86 3.63 -22.47
C ARG A 260 2.06 2.40 -22.89
N PRO A 261 2.61 1.18 -22.73
CA PRO A 261 1.89 -0.05 -23.04
C PRO A 261 0.72 -0.27 -22.05
N GLU A 262 -0.31 -1.00 -22.46
CA GLU A 262 -1.30 -1.51 -21.51
C GLU A 262 -0.69 -2.67 -20.69
N PRO A 263 -1.16 -2.94 -19.45
CA PRO A 263 -0.63 -4.04 -18.62
C PRO A 263 -0.67 -5.41 -19.31
N LYS A 264 -1.68 -5.68 -20.15
CA LYS A 264 -1.76 -6.91 -20.95
C LYS A 264 -0.65 -7.02 -21.99
N ASP A 265 -0.23 -5.88 -22.60
CA ASP A 265 0.84 -5.84 -23.57
C ASP A 265 2.20 -6.04 -22.89
N ILE A 266 2.35 -5.51 -21.66
CA ILE A 266 3.49 -5.79 -20.78
C ILE A 266 3.63 -7.29 -20.54
N ALA A 267 2.57 -7.94 -20.04
CA ALA A 267 2.59 -9.37 -19.76
C ALA A 267 2.89 -10.20 -21.01
N THR A 268 2.27 -9.86 -22.15
CA THR A 268 2.52 -10.52 -23.44
C THR A 268 3.98 -10.36 -23.87
N SER A 269 4.55 -9.17 -23.76
CA SER A 269 5.94 -8.90 -24.11
C SER A 269 6.93 -9.65 -23.21
N LEU A 270 6.54 -9.93 -21.96
CA LEU A 270 7.32 -10.76 -21.04
C LEU A 270 7.08 -12.26 -21.22
N GLY A 271 6.37 -12.67 -22.29
CA GLY A 271 6.14 -14.08 -22.65
C GLY A 271 4.97 -14.73 -21.91
N ILE A 272 4.09 -13.96 -21.28
CA ILE A 272 2.91 -14.47 -20.59
C ILE A 272 1.70 -14.39 -21.52
N PRO A 273 1.15 -15.52 -21.98
CA PRO A 273 -0.06 -15.53 -22.80
C PRO A 273 -1.23 -14.95 -22.03
N GLN A 274 -1.99 -14.05 -22.66
CA GLN A 274 -3.21 -13.51 -22.06
C GLN A 274 -4.39 -14.40 -22.45
N GLU A 275 -4.95 -15.09 -21.47
CA GLU A 275 -6.15 -15.89 -21.63
C GLU A 275 -7.40 -15.00 -21.56
N VAL A 276 -8.44 -15.40 -22.32
CA VAL A 276 -9.69 -14.61 -22.44
C VAL A 276 -10.52 -14.64 -21.15
N THR A 277 -10.22 -15.54 -20.24
CA THR A 277 -11.03 -15.78 -19.04
C THR A 277 -10.18 -15.90 -17.77
N GLY A 278 -10.26 -14.90 -16.91
CA GLY A 278 -9.94 -15.01 -15.48
C GLY A 278 -8.46 -14.94 -15.12
N GLU A 279 -8.17 -15.46 -13.96
CA GLU A 279 -6.83 -15.48 -13.36
C GLU A 279 -5.82 -16.12 -14.31
N SER A 280 -4.72 -15.41 -14.61
CA SER A 280 -3.71 -15.94 -15.51
C SER A 280 -2.90 -17.03 -14.83
N GLU A 281 -3.29 -18.29 -15.00
CA GLU A 281 -2.50 -19.45 -14.57
C GLU A 281 -1.06 -19.39 -15.12
N ALA A 282 -0.88 -18.80 -16.31
CA ALA A 282 0.42 -18.64 -16.92
C ALA A 282 1.32 -17.69 -16.11
N ALA A 283 0.80 -16.55 -15.65
CA ALA A 283 1.55 -15.63 -14.81
C ALA A 283 1.88 -16.27 -13.45
N THR A 284 0.94 -17.04 -12.89
CA THR A 284 1.15 -17.79 -11.66
C THR A 284 2.31 -18.75 -11.77
N ARG A 285 2.27 -19.64 -12.75
CA ARG A 285 3.35 -20.62 -12.98
C ARG A 285 4.68 -19.93 -13.25
N PHE A 286 4.64 -18.85 -14.05
CA PHE A 286 5.86 -18.09 -14.32
C PHE A 286 6.48 -17.53 -13.04
N VAL A 287 5.64 -16.93 -12.17
CA VAL A 287 6.12 -16.40 -10.88
C VAL A 287 6.63 -17.55 -10.01
N GLU A 288 5.91 -18.65 -9.85
CA GLU A 288 6.34 -19.81 -9.08
C GLU A 288 7.70 -20.37 -9.55
N ASP A 289 7.92 -20.46 -10.87
CA ASP A 289 9.15 -20.98 -11.46
C ASP A 289 10.35 -20.03 -11.30
N ASN A 290 10.12 -18.72 -11.21
CA ASN A 290 11.17 -17.69 -11.14
C ASN A 290 11.30 -17.03 -9.76
N TRP A 291 10.39 -17.33 -8.80
CA TRP A 291 10.38 -16.74 -7.49
C TRP A 291 11.40 -17.41 -6.57
N GLN A 292 12.61 -16.89 -6.58
CA GLN A 292 13.69 -17.39 -5.75
C GLN A 292 14.19 -16.25 -4.86
N LEU A 293 13.77 -16.27 -3.62
CA LEU A 293 14.31 -15.42 -2.57
C LEU A 293 15.27 -16.25 -1.69
N PRO A 294 16.26 -15.64 -1.02
CA PRO A 294 17.11 -16.35 -0.06
C PRO A 294 16.28 -17.13 0.96
N ALA A 295 16.74 -18.31 1.37
CA ALA A 295 15.99 -19.19 2.25
C ALA A 295 15.70 -18.56 3.63
N ASP A 296 16.55 -17.65 4.08
CA ASP A 296 16.46 -16.89 5.33
C ASP A 296 15.67 -15.58 5.20
N PHE A 297 15.22 -15.23 3.97
CA PHE A 297 14.51 -13.98 3.71
C PHE A 297 13.27 -13.79 4.57
N PHE A 298 12.63 -14.88 4.99
CA PHE A 298 11.43 -14.89 5.80
C PHE A 298 11.67 -15.33 7.26
N ASP A 299 12.91 -15.47 7.71
CA ASP A 299 13.24 -16.17 8.97
C ASP A 299 13.22 -15.31 10.26
N ASP A 300 12.82 -14.04 10.22
CA ASP A 300 12.71 -13.19 11.43
C ASP A 300 11.26 -12.78 11.78
N PRO A 301 10.40 -13.73 12.16
CA PRO A 301 9.03 -13.40 12.55
C PRO A 301 8.96 -12.81 13.97
N ARG A 302 8.27 -11.67 14.12
CA ARG A 302 8.07 -11.00 15.41
C ARG A 302 6.79 -11.48 16.11
N PRO A 303 6.82 -11.80 17.42
CA PRO A 303 5.63 -12.23 18.14
C PRO A 303 4.61 -11.09 18.30
N VAL A 304 3.36 -11.35 17.91
CA VAL A 304 2.25 -10.40 18.08
C VAL A 304 1.80 -10.37 19.55
N PRO A 305 1.67 -9.20 20.19
CA PRO A 305 1.16 -9.09 21.54
C PRO A 305 -0.27 -9.65 21.65
N LYS A 306 -0.58 -10.31 22.77
CA LYS A 306 -1.96 -10.70 23.05
C LYS A 306 -2.77 -9.46 23.42
N PRO A 307 -4.06 -9.36 23.01
CA PRO A 307 -4.92 -8.28 23.42
C PRO A 307 -5.00 -8.26 24.96
N SER A 308 -4.70 -7.11 25.55
CA SER A 308 -4.93 -6.92 26.99
C SER A 308 -6.44 -6.88 27.23
N ARG A 309 -7.01 -7.92 27.84
CA ARG A 309 -8.35 -7.82 28.42
C ARG A 309 -8.32 -6.69 29.44
N ARG A 310 -9.02 -5.59 29.19
CA ARG A 310 -9.31 -4.61 30.24
C ARG A 310 -10.03 -5.36 31.35
N THR A 311 -9.36 -5.66 32.45
CA THR A 311 -10.02 -5.90 33.72
C THR A 311 -10.71 -4.61 34.09
N THR A 312 -12.02 -4.56 33.93
CA THR A 312 -12.88 -3.55 34.52
C THR A 312 -12.67 -3.63 36.05
N THR A 313 -11.70 -2.90 36.55
CA THR A 313 -11.59 -2.65 37.99
C THR A 313 -12.78 -1.78 38.35
N ALA A 314 -13.79 -2.40 38.96
CA ALA A 314 -14.90 -1.70 39.56
C ALA A 314 -14.35 -0.60 40.48
N GLY A 315 -14.77 0.63 40.20
CA GLY A 315 -14.27 1.82 40.92
C GLY A 315 -14.46 1.70 42.42
N ARG A 316 -13.39 1.85 43.15
CA ARG A 316 -13.43 2.18 44.56
C ARG A 316 -14.00 3.61 44.72
N PRO A 317 -14.98 3.86 45.55
CA PRO A 317 -15.48 5.22 45.77
C PRO A 317 -14.38 6.07 46.38
N THR A 318 -14.01 7.15 45.72
CA THR A 318 -13.12 8.17 46.26
C THR A 318 -13.85 8.96 47.37
N GLN A 319 -13.30 8.93 48.57
CA GLN A 319 -13.71 9.84 49.67
C GLN A 319 -13.35 11.28 49.28
N PRO A 320 -14.18 12.28 49.66
CA PRO A 320 -13.87 13.68 49.39
C PRO A 320 -12.76 14.17 50.30
N VAL A 321 -11.67 14.64 49.72
CA VAL A 321 -10.62 15.40 50.43
C VAL A 321 -11.11 16.84 50.59
N ALA A 322 -11.22 17.28 51.85
CA ALA A 322 -11.59 18.63 52.23
C ALA A 322 -10.55 19.67 51.74
N ALA A 323 -11.03 20.69 51.09
CA ALA A 323 -10.26 21.82 50.60
C ALA A 323 -9.80 22.70 51.77
N GLY A 324 -8.49 22.81 52.01
CA GLY A 324 -7.87 23.84 52.79
C GLY A 324 -7.45 25.01 51.91
N ILE A 325 -8.12 26.14 52.09
CA ILE A 325 -7.75 27.42 51.46
C ILE A 325 -6.59 28.02 52.25
N THR A 326 -5.46 28.30 51.60
CA THR A 326 -4.48 29.25 52.14
C THR A 326 -4.11 30.24 51.04
N ALA A 327 -4.56 31.47 51.22
CA ALA A 327 -4.20 32.63 50.43
C ALA A 327 -2.79 33.09 50.79
N ALA A 328 -1.93 33.37 49.83
CA ALA A 328 -0.76 34.21 49.98
C ALA A 328 -0.70 35.22 48.86
N LEU A 329 -0.97 36.47 49.20
CA LEU A 329 -0.67 37.69 48.45
C LEU A 329 0.84 37.92 48.47
N VAL A 330 1.51 38.19 47.36
CA VAL A 330 2.62 39.16 47.29
C VAL A 330 2.62 39.81 45.90
N ALA A 331 2.62 41.15 45.94
CA ALA A 331 2.80 42.08 44.82
C ALA A 331 4.27 42.19 44.44
N VAL A 332 4.58 42.38 43.16
CA VAL A 332 5.19 43.54 42.49
C VAL A 332 5.10 43.28 40.99
#